data_f31204135022ee382eacac1832015027
#
_entry.id   f31204135022ee382eacac1832015027
#
_cell.length_a   1.000
_cell.length_b   1.000
_cell.length_c   1.000
_cell.angle_alpha   90.00
_cell.angle_beta   90.00
_cell.angle_gamma   90.00
#
_symmetry.space_group_name_H-M   'P 1'
#
loop_
_entity.id
_entity.type
_entity.pdbx_description
1 polymer ?
#
loop_
_entity_poly.entity_id
_entity_poly.type
_entity_poly.pdbx_seq_one_letter_code
_entity_poly.pdbx_strand_id
1 'polypeptide(L)'
;MHVSADHLLTQARERFALQDYYGAAHLLESMLETGKSFADVHHLLGLCLAMIGQRERALAQFEQALALNPRYIEANIHRGILLNELGREAEAAAAFQAAVGHEQGGALGFSRQVAGQLANLHAQLGEAYAEAGAATEAIEQFRRAMALGPSFHDLRYRLARLLLEAGRPLEAREELEAILTEHPEFHDARASLGLAHYLSGDAASARELWARFQSQGSTDSRVDAYLAMAQRLPA
;
A
#
# COMPACT_ATOMS: atom_id res chain seq x y z
N MET A 1 25.37 1.44 36.95
CA MET A 1 25.45 0.33 35.98
C MET A 1 25.30 0.94 34.61
N HIS A 2 26.35 0.95 33.78
CA HIS A 2 26.18 1.39 32.38
C HIS A 2 25.48 0.28 31.59
N VAL A 3 24.23 0.53 31.22
CA VAL A 3 23.53 -0.36 30.27
C VAL A 3 24.25 -0.25 28.93
N SER A 4 24.60 -1.37 28.30
CA SER A 4 25.30 -1.33 27.02
C SER A 4 24.40 -0.80 25.93
N ALA A 5 24.95 -0.09 24.93
CA ALA A 5 24.18 0.44 23.81
C ALA A 5 23.44 -0.68 23.03
N ASP A 6 24.05 -1.85 22.90
CA ASP A 6 23.43 -3.00 22.24
C ASP A 6 22.19 -3.51 23.00
N HIS A 7 22.23 -3.43 24.32
CA HIS A 7 21.07 -3.79 25.14
C HIS A 7 19.93 -2.77 25.00
N LEU A 8 20.26 -1.47 24.96
CA LEU A 8 19.26 -0.41 24.71
C LEU A 8 18.59 -0.57 23.33
N LEU A 9 19.40 -0.87 22.31
CA LEU A 9 18.87 -1.08 20.95
C LEU A 9 17.96 -2.31 20.87
N THR A 10 18.35 -3.41 21.54
CA THR A 10 17.52 -4.63 21.58
C THR A 10 16.19 -4.35 22.27
N GLN A 11 16.19 -3.69 23.43
CA GLN A 11 14.96 -3.32 24.13
C GLN A 11 14.11 -2.35 23.32
N ALA A 12 14.71 -1.40 22.60
CA ALA A 12 13.98 -0.48 21.74
C ALA A 12 13.25 -1.21 20.60
N ARG A 13 13.91 -2.19 19.96
CA ARG A 13 13.30 -3.03 18.92
C ARG A 13 12.15 -3.89 19.46
N GLU A 14 12.31 -4.45 20.64
CA GLU A 14 11.24 -5.20 21.32
C GLU A 14 10.03 -4.31 21.62
N ARG A 15 10.25 -3.12 22.16
CA ARG A 15 9.16 -2.14 22.39
C ARG A 15 8.47 -1.69 21.11
N PHE A 16 9.25 -1.44 20.06
CA PHE A 16 8.71 -1.10 18.74
C PHE A 16 7.80 -2.23 18.22
N ALA A 17 8.22 -3.48 18.31
CA ALA A 17 7.43 -4.64 17.92
C ALA A 17 6.13 -4.78 18.73
N LEU A 18 6.13 -4.33 19.98
CA LEU A 18 4.97 -4.27 20.86
C LEU A 18 4.13 -2.98 20.68
N GLN A 19 4.46 -2.14 19.67
CA GLN A 19 3.83 -0.85 19.39
C GLN A 19 3.97 0.19 20.52
N ASP A 20 4.88 -0.04 21.47
CA ASP A 20 5.27 0.97 22.47
C ASP A 20 6.30 1.95 21.86
N TYR A 21 5.80 2.79 20.94
CA TYR A 21 6.64 3.73 20.20
C TYR A 21 7.26 4.81 21.08
N TYR A 22 6.57 5.23 22.16
CA TYR A 22 7.11 6.18 23.14
C TYR A 22 8.27 5.58 23.92
N GLY A 23 8.12 4.35 24.42
CA GLY A 23 9.16 3.67 25.16
C GLY A 23 10.36 3.33 24.26
N ALA A 24 10.11 2.93 23.02
CA ALA A 24 11.16 2.69 22.03
C ALA A 24 11.95 3.98 21.72
N ALA A 25 11.25 5.10 21.45
CA ALA A 25 11.89 6.39 21.18
C ALA A 25 12.77 6.85 22.33
N HIS A 26 12.29 6.77 23.57
CA HIS A 26 13.05 7.15 24.77
C HIS A 26 14.36 6.36 24.92
N LEU A 27 14.31 5.05 24.68
CA LEU A 27 15.52 4.18 24.74
C LEU A 27 16.53 4.55 23.64
N LEU A 28 16.05 4.84 22.42
CA LEU A 28 16.93 5.24 21.32
C LEU A 28 17.54 6.62 21.55
N GLU A 29 16.79 7.58 22.07
CA GLU A 29 17.32 8.89 22.47
C GLU A 29 18.39 8.76 23.55
N SER A 30 18.13 7.97 24.60
CA SER A 30 19.12 7.67 25.64
C SER A 30 20.37 7.02 25.08
N MET A 31 20.24 6.15 24.06
CA MET A 31 21.39 5.56 23.38
C MET A 31 22.20 6.62 22.64
N LEU A 32 21.55 7.54 21.90
CA LEU A 32 22.22 8.61 21.16
C LEU A 32 22.97 9.59 22.10
N GLU A 33 22.45 9.83 23.31
CA GLU A 33 23.13 10.64 24.35
C GLU A 33 24.48 10.03 24.80
N THR A 34 24.65 8.72 24.64
CA THR A 34 25.95 8.06 24.93
C THR A 34 27.00 8.31 23.85
N GLY A 35 26.70 9.05 22.80
CA GLY A 35 27.58 9.36 21.69
C GLY A 35 27.70 8.26 20.64
N LYS A 36 26.91 7.19 20.73
CA LYS A 36 26.84 6.11 19.72
C LYS A 36 25.73 6.42 18.72
N SER A 37 26.15 6.91 17.57
CA SER A 37 25.24 7.30 16.48
C SER A 37 25.42 6.33 15.31
N PHE A 38 24.35 5.61 14.96
CA PHE A 38 24.31 4.66 13.84
C PHE A 38 23.08 4.93 12.97
N ALA A 39 23.19 4.69 11.67
CA ALA A 39 22.13 4.97 10.72
C ALA A 39 20.83 4.21 11.04
N ASP A 40 20.90 2.95 11.48
CA ASP A 40 19.73 2.15 11.86
C ASP A 40 19.06 2.64 13.15
N VAL A 41 19.80 3.23 14.07
CA VAL A 41 19.27 3.83 15.31
C VAL A 41 18.46 5.06 14.98
N HIS A 42 19.01 5.96 14.16
CA HIS A 42 18.29 7.15 13.69
C HIS A 42 17.06 6.79 12.86
N HIS A 43 17.18 5.80 11.98
CA HIS A 43 16.05 5.32 11.20
C HIS A 43 14.92 4.78 12.09
N LEU A 44 15.24 3.91 13.06
CA LEU A 44 14.25 3.35 13.99
C LEU A 44 13.61 4.44 14.87
N LEU A 45 14.40 5.43 15.34
CA LEU A 45 13.88 6.57 16.08
C LEU A 45 12.94 7.42 15.21
N GLY A 46 13.30 7.64 13.94
CA GLY A 46 12.45 8.31 12.98
C GLY A 46 11.09 7.61 12.81
N LEU A 47 11.08 6.28 12.71
CA LEU A 47 9.85 5.50 12.66
C LEU A 47 9.00 5.66 13.92
N CYS A 48 9.61 5.56 15.11
CA CYS A 48 8.91 5.77 16.38
C CYS A 48 8.27 7.16 16.43
N LEU A 49 9.02 8.21 16.07
CA LEU A 49 8.55 9.59 16.08
C LEU A 49 7.41 9.82 15.06
N ALA A 50 7.48 9.21 13.90
CA ALA A 50 6.41 9.27 12.90
C ALA A 50 5.12 8.64 13.45
N MET A 51 5.21 7.46 14.07
CA MET A 51 4.06 6.74 14.65
C MET A 51 3.41 7.48 15.82
N ILE A 52 4.15 8.31 16.56
CA ILE A 52 3.60 9.16 17.62
C ILE A 52 3.20 10.57 17.12
N GLY A 53 3.24 10.81 15.80
CA GLY A 53 2.79 12.05 15.16
C GLY A 53 3.80 13.21 15.19
N GLN A 54 5.04 12.98 15.61
CA GLN A 54 6.10 14.01 15.66
C GLN A 54 6.85 14.08 14.31
N ARG A 55 6.15 14.49 13.27
CA ARG A 55 6.56 14.38 11.86
C ARG A 55 7.88 15.08 11.55
N GLU A 56 8.05 16.32 11.98
CA GLU A 56 9.27 17.12 11.72
C GLU A 56 10.50 16.51 12.42
N ARG A 57 10.30 16.01 13.65
CA ARG A 57 11.37 15.32 14.36
C ARG A 57 11.74 14.00 13.69
N ALA A 58 10.74 13.25 13.21
CA ALA A 58 10.95 12.03 12.45
C ALA A 58 11.75 12.30 11.17
N LEU A 59 11.40 13.36 10.44
CA LEU A 59 12.11 13.80 9.25
C LEU A 59 13.58 14.07 9.53
N ALA A 60 13.86 14.83 10.60
CA ALA A 60 15.23 15.13 11.02
C ALA A 60 16.02 13.84 11.36
N GLN A 61 15.38 12.83 11.95
CA GLN A 61 16.05 11.57 12.25
C GLN A 61 16.33 10.75 10.98
N PHE A 62 15.43 10.72 9.99
CA PHE A 62 15.72 10.10 8.70
C PHE A 62 16.88 10.82 7.97
N GLU A 63 16.97 12.13 8.06
CA GLU A 63 18.08 12.91 7.50
C GLU A 63 19.41 12.57 8.19
N GLN A 64 19.42 12.38 9.51
CA GLN A 64 20.62 11.93 10.23
C GLN A 64 21.01 10.50 9.81
N ALA A 65 20.04 9.59 9.65
CA ALA A 65 20.30 8.25 9.15
C ALA A 65 20.97 8.29 7.77
N LEU A 66 20.49 9.15 6.87
CA LEU A 66 21.02 9.34 5.52
C LEU A 66 22.36 10.07 5.49
N ALA A 67 22.64 10.95 6.45
CA ALA A 67 23.96 11.58 6.60
C ALA A 67 25.03 10.54 6.97
N LEU A 68 24.66 9.52 7.77
CA LEU A 68 25.54 8.42 8.16
C LEU A 68 25.63 7.33 7.08
N ASN A 69 24.53 7.05 6.40
CA ASN A 69 24.46 6.09 5.30
C ASN A 69 23.63 6.68 4.15
N PRO A 70 24.24 7.37 3.17
CA PRO A 70 23.53 7.96 2.05
C PRO A 70 22.79 6.96 1.15
N ARG A 71 23.15 5.66 1.23
CA ARG A 71 22.53 4.57 0.49
C ARG A 71 21.48 3.79 1.30
N TYR A 72 21.02 4.34 2.41
CA TYR A 72 20.02 3.68 3.25
C TYR A 72 18.65 3.78 2.61
N ILE A 73 18.29 2.76 1.83
CA ILE A 73 17.10 2.71 0.99
C ILE A 73 15.83 2.94 1.82
N GLU A 74 15.69 2.21 2.93
CA GLU A 74 14.51 2.30 3.79
C GLU A 74 14.36 3.68 4.43
N ALA A 75 15.44 4.33 4.80
CA ALA A 75 15.41 5.69 5.33
C ALA A 75 14.94 6.71 4.27
N ASN A 76 15.40 6.58 3.01
CA ASN A 76 14.92 7.41 1.91
C ASN A 76 13.43 7.17 1.62
N ILE A 77 12.96 5.92 1.67
CA ILE A 77 11.54 5.58 1.46
C ILE A 77 10.69 6.23 2.55
N HIS A 78 11.01 6.00 3.83
CA HIS A 78 10.22 6.54 4.93
C HIS A 78 10.26 8.07 4.99
N ARG A 79 11.41 8.67 4.64
CA ARG A 79 11.53 10.12 4.45
C ARG A 79 10.60 10.62 3.34
N GLY A 80 10.56 9.93 2.20
CA GLY A 80 9.70 10.27 1.07
C GLY A 80 8.21 10.18 1.42
N ILE A 81 7.80 9.13 2.14
CA ILE A 81 6.43 8.97 2.62
C ILE A 81 6.04 10.14 3.53
N LEU A 82 6.88 10.42 4.52
CA LEU A 82 6.63 11.49 5.48
C LEU A 82 6.58 12.87 4.83
N LEU A 83 7.45 13.15 3.85
CA LEU A 83 7.42 14.38 3.06
C LEU A 83 6.13 14.50 2.23
N ASN A 84 5.65 13.40 1.67
CA ASN A 84 4.37 13.38 0.95
C ASN A 84 3.18 13.68 1.88
N GLU A 85 3.16 13.11 3.09
CA GLU A 85 2.14 13.42 4.12
C GLU A 85 2.17 14.90 4.56
N LEU A 86 3.35 15.52 4.51
CA LEU A 86 3.55 16.95 4.81
C LEU A 86 3.23 17.87 3.61
N GLY A 87 2.81 17.32 2.46
CA GLY A 87 2.54 18.07 1.23
C GLY A 87 3.79 18.56 0.50
N ARG A 88 4.99 18.07 0.86
CA ARG A 88 6.28 18.42 0.27
C ARG A 88 6.62 17.50 -0.90
N GLU A 89 5.76 17.51 -1.93
CA GLU A 89 5.76 16.52 -3.03
C GLU A 89 7.09 16.48 -3.81
N ALA A 90 7.70 17.64 -4.10
CA ALA A 90 8.96 17.68 -4.84
C ALA A 90 10.11 17.01 -4.07
N GLU A 91 10.15 17.22 -2.76
CA GLU A 91 11.17 16.61 -1.89
C GLU A 91 10.90 15.12 -1.67
N ALA A 92 9.62 14.74 -1.60
CA ALA A 92 9.23 13.33 -1.55
C ALA A 92 9.68 12.58 -2.82
N ALA A 93 9.46 13.17 -3.99
CA ALA A 93 9.92 12.60 -5.26
C ALA A 93 11.44 12.43 -5.29
N ALA A 94 12.18 13.44 -4.81
CA ALA A 94 13.66 13.37 -4.73
C ALA A 94 14.12 12.28 -3.75
N ALA A 95 13.45 12.11 -2.61
CA ALA A 95 13.78 11.06 -1.64
C ALA A 95 13.52 9.66 -2.23
N PHE A 96 12.41 9.48 -2.94
CA PHE A 96 12.13 8.22 -3.64
C PHE A 96 13.14 7.95 -4.76
N GLN A 97 13.55 8.97 -5.54
CA GLN A 97 14.60 8.81 -6.53
C GLN A 97 15.95 8.42 -5.92
N ALA A 98 16.31 8.98 -4.76
CA ALA A 98 17.52 8.61 -4.04
C ALA A 98 17.48 7.16 -3.54
N ALA A 99 16.30 6.65 -3.16
CA ALA A 99 16.13 5.23 -2.81
C ALA A 99 16.38 4.30 -4.01
N VAL A 100 16.06 4.77 -5.23
CA VAL A 100 16.23 4.01 -6.49
C VAL A 100 17.68 3.93 -6.96
N GLY A 101 18.48 4.90 -6.64
CA GLY A 101 19.70 5.34 -7.31
C GLY A 101 20.82 4.33 -7.57
N HIS A 102 20.68 3.02 -7.29
CA HIS A 102 21.76 2.06 -7.48
C HIS A 102 21.41 0.62 -7.89
N GLU A 103 20.14 0.29 -8.18
CA GLU A 103 19.82 -1.03 -8.73
C GLU A 103 19.03 -0.94 -10.05
N GLN A 104 19.62 -1.44 -11.12
CA GLN A 104 18.98 -1.60 -12.41
C GLN A 104 17.86 -2.64 -12.32
N GLY A 105 16.61 -2.28 -12.64
CA GLY A 105 15.64 -3.30 -12.96
C GLY A 105 14.19 -3.18 -12.48
N GLY A 106 13.53 -2.05 -12.72
CA GLY A 106 12.07 -1.97 -12.62
C GLY A 106 11.51 -0.79 -13.42
N ALA A 107 10.24 -0.80 -13.80
CA ALA A 107 9.61 0.23 -14.64
C ALA A 107 9.77 1.68 -14.13
N LEU A 108 10.14 1.84 -12.83
CA LEU A 108 10.46 3.12 -12.19
C LEU A 108 11.87 3.14 -11.57
N GLY A 109 12.76 2.17 -11.91
CA GLY A 109 14.12 2.12 -11.38
C GLY A 109 14.27 1.55 -9.96
N PHE A 110 13.19 1.12 -9.31
CA PHE A 110 13.24 0.49 -8.00
C PHE A 110 13.67 -0.98 -8.07
N SER A 111 14.40 -1.47 -7.06
CA SER A 111 14.51 -2.92 -6.88
C SER A 111 13.10 -3.52 -6.65
N ARG A 112 12.89 -4.76 -7.07
CA ARG A 112 11.59 -5.44 -6.90
C ARG A 112 11.12 -5.42 -5.45
N GLN A 113 12.05 -5.57 -4.50
CA GLN A 113 11.74 -5.54 -3.07
C GLN A 113 11.26 -4.16 -2.60
N VAL A 114 11.96 -3.10 -3.02
CA VAL A 114 11.60 -1.70 -2.68
C VAL A 114 10.28 -1.31 -3.33
N ALA A 115 10.09 -1.66 -4.61
CA ALA A 115 8.82 -1.46 -5.30
C ALA A 115 7.66 -2.15 -4.58
N GLY A 116 7.85 -3.39 -4.12
CA GLY A 116 6.86 -4.14 -3.35
C GLY A 116 6.51 -3.50 -2.00
N GLN A 117 7.52 -3.04 -1.26
CA GLN A 117 7.30 -2.34 0.01
C GLN A 117 6.53 -1.03 -0.19
N LEU A 118 6.93 -0.23 -1.18
CA LEU A 118 6.28 1.03 -1.49
C LEU A 118 4.84 0.82 -1.99
N ALA A 119 4.61 -0.19 -2.83
CA ALA A 119 3.27 -0.57 -3.28
C ALA A 119 2.37 -0.95 -2.10
N ASN A 120 2.88 -1.73 -1.14
CA ASN A 120 2.13 -2.08 0.06
C ASN A 120 1.77 -0.86 0.93
N LEU A 121 2.69 0.09 1.07
CA LEU A 121 2.44 1.32 1.82
C LEU A 121 1.37 2.19 1.14
N HIS A 122 1.43 2.35 -0.18
CA HIS A 122 0.37 3.02 -0.93
C HIS A 122 -0.97 2.27 -0.82
N ALA A 123 -0.96 0.94 -0.84
CA ALA A 123 -2.18 0.15 -0.66
C ALA A 123 -2.80 0.34 0.73
N GLN A 124 -1.99 0.31 1.80
CA GLN A 124 -2.45 0.57 3.17
C GLN A 124 -3.03 1.99 3.33
N LEU A 125 -2.37 2.99 2.74
CA LEU A 125 -2.87 4.36 2.72
C LEU A 125 -4.18 4.46 1.93
N GLY A 126 -4.29 3.75 0.81
CA GLY A 126 -5.52 3.65 0.03
C GLY A 126 -6.67 3.02 0.83
N GLU A 127 -6.40 1.97 1.59
CA GLU A 127 -7.40 1.37 2.50
C GLU A 127 -7.86 2.36 3.58
N ALA A 128 -6.95 3.08 4.21
CA ALA A 128 -7.28 4.08 5.22
C ALA A 128 -8.15 5.22 4.64
N TYR A 129 -7.87 5.69 3.41
CA TYR A 129 -8.72 6.66 2.73
C TYR A 129 -10.10 6.09 2.40
N ALA A 130 -10.18 4.83 1.96
CA ALA A 130 -11.46 4.18 1.67
C ALA A 130 -12.33 4.05 2.94
N GLU A 131 -11.74 3.64 4.05
CA GLU A 131 -12.41 3.58 5.36
C GLU A 131 -12.89 4.96 5.84
N ALA A 132 -12.15 6.02 5.51
CA ALA A 132 -12.53 7.40 5.80
C ALA A 132 -13.58 7.96 4.82
N GLY A 133 -14.03 7.18 3.81
CA GLY A 133 -14.96 7.62 2.79
C GLY A 133 -14.36 8.52 1.70
N ALA A 134 -13.04 8.70 1.69
CA ALA A 134 -12.30 9.49 0.70
C ALA A 134 -11.94 8.63 -0.52
N ALA A 135 -12.97 8.27 -1.32
CA ALA A 135 -12.82 7.31 -2.41
C ALA A 135 -11.86 7.76 -3.52
N THR A 136 -11.81 9.06 -3.81
CA THR A 136 -10.92 9.62 -4.84
C THR A 136 -9.45 9.45 -4.46
N GLU A 137 -9.11 9.80 -3.22
CA GLU A 137 -7.78 9.68 -2.65
C GLU A 137 -7.37 8.21 -2.56
N ALA A 138 -8.30 7.34 -2.16
CA ALA A 138 -8.09 5.90 -2.10
C ALA A 138 -7.73 5.32 -3.49
N ILE A 139 -8.50 5.65 -4.52
CA ILE A 139 -8.26 5.23 -5.91
C ILE A 139 -6.88 5.68 -6.38
N GLU A 140 -6.50 6.92 -6.09
CA GLU A 140 -5.19 7.45 -6.46
C GLU A 140 -4.05 6.67 -5.80
N GLN A 141 -4.18 6.33 -4.51
CA GLN A 141 -3.16 5.55 -3.81
C GLN A 141 -3.03 4.12 -4.37
N PHE A 142 -4.13 3.45 -4.67
CA PHE A 142 -4.08 2.13 -5.32
C PHE A 142 -3.46 2.20 -6.73
N ARG A 143 -3.71 3.25 -7.52
CA ARG A 143 -3.05 3.45 -8.81
C ARG A 143 -1.55 3.64 -8.66
N ARG A 144 -1.10 4.41 -7.67
CA ARG A 144 0.33 4.56 -7.33
C ARG A 144 0.96 3.22 -6.94
N ALA A 145 0.26 2.42 -6.14
CA ALA A 145 0.71 1.08 -5.78
C ALA A 145 0.91 0.18 -7.01
N MET A 146 -0.04 0.21 -7.94
CA MET A 146 0.03 -0.57 -9.18
C MET A 146 1.12 -0.10 -10.14
N ALA A 147 1.40 1.20 -10.20
CA ALA A 147 2.51 1.74 -11.01
C ALA A 147 3.87 1.21 -10.57
N LEU A 148 4.02 0.83 -9.30
CA LEU A 148 5.23 0.24 -8.74
C LEU A 148 5.38 -1.26 -9.06
N GLY A 149 4.27 -1.95 -9.30
CA GLY A 149 4.26 -3.38 -9.63
C GLY A 149 2.98 -3.77 -10.37
N PRO A 150 2.98 -3.73 -11.71
CA PRO A 150 1.79 -4.01 -12.51
C PRO A 150 1.29 -5.46 -12.36
N SER A 151 2.13 -6.38 -11.87
CA SER A 151 1.77 -7.79 -11.62
C SER A 151 1.07 -8.03 -10.26
N PHE A 152 0.74 -6.99 -9.51
CA PHE A 152 0.02 -7.13 -8.24
C PHE A 152 -1.50 -7.23 -8.49
N HIS A 153 -1.97 -8.41 -8.96
CA HIS A 153 -3.38 -8.66 -9.26
C HIS A 153 -4.29 -8.47 -8.04
N ASP A 154 -3.80 -8.72 -6.82
CA ASP A 154 -4.55 -8.47 -5.59
C ASP A 154 -4.83 -6.98 -5.37
N LEU A 155 -3.85 -6.12 -5.64
CA LEU A 155 -4.02 -4.66 -5.55
C LEU A 155 -4.94 -4.15 -6.64
N ARG A 156 -4.82 -4.71 -7.86
CA ARG A 156 -5.72 -4.40 -8.99
C ARG A 156 -7.16 -4.78 -8.65
N TYR A 157 -7.38 -5.92 -8.02
CA TYR A 157 -8.70 -6.35 -7.59
C TYR A 157 -9.30 -5.42 -6.50
N ARG A 158 -8.49 -4.99 -5.53
CA ARG A 158 -8.92 -4.01 -4.52
C ARG A 158 -9.31 -2.69 -5.14
N LEU A 159 -8.52 -2.19 -6.12
CA LEU A 159 -8.86 -0.99 -6.89
C LEU A 159 -10.20 -1.17 -7.63
N ALA A 160 -10.38 -2.30 -8.32
CA ALA A 160 -11.62 -2.58 -9.04
C ALA A 160 -12.85 -2.58 -8.12
N ARG A 161 -12.74 -3.19 -6.94
CA ARG A 161 -13.82 -3.14 -5.93
C ARG A 161 -14.13 -1.72 -5.49
N LEU A 162 -13.11 -0.93 -5.18
CA LEU A 162 -13.27 0.45 -4.78
C LEU A 162 -13.92 1.31 -5.89
N LEU A 163 -13.56 1.05 -7.15
CA LEU A 163 -14.19 1.70 -8.31
C LEU A 163 -15.68 1.36 -8.43
N LEU A 164 -16.06 0.08 -8.16
CA LEU A 164 -17.48 -0.31 -8.12
C LEU A 164 -18.24 0.42 -7.00
N GLU A 165 -17.66 0.48 -5.80
CA GLU A 165 -18.23 1.18 -4.64
C GLU A 165 -18.34 2.70 -4.89
N ALA A 166 -17.40 3.28 -5.62
CA ALA A 166 -17.40 4.68 -6.03
C ALA A 166 -18.33 5.00 -7.24
N GLY A 167 -19.08 4.02 -7.75
CA GLY A 167 -19.97 4.21 -8.91
C GLY A 167 -19.25 4.40 -10.24
N ARG A 168 -18.03 3.84 -10.39
CA ARG A 168 -17.20 3.89 -11.60
C ARG A 168 -17.07 2.51 -12.27
N PRO A 169 -18.20 1.88 -12.69
CA PRO A 169 -18.19 0.48 -13.12
C PRO A 169 -17.42 0.24 -14.43
N LEU A 170 -17.32 1.23 -15.31
CA LEU A 170 -16.56 1.07 -16.56
C LEU A 170 -15.07 0.92 -16.29
N GLU A 171 -14.52 1.72 -15.38
CA GLU A 171 -13.10 1.61 -15.00
C GLU A 171 -12.83 0.32 -14.21
N ALA A 172 -13.76 -0.06 -13.34
CA ALA A 172 -13.66 -1.34 -12.64
C ALA A 172 -13.63 -2.53 -13.61
N ARG A 173 -14.42 -2.47 -14.71
CA ARG A 173 -14.41 -3.50 -15.74
C ARG A 173 -13.05 -3.65 -16.39
N GLU A 174 -12.41 -2.54 -16.78
CA GLU A 174 -11.08 -2.56 -17.40
C GLU A 174 -10.05 -3.26 -16.48
N GLU A 175 -10.06 -2.94 -15.19
CA GLU A 175 -9.15 -3.57 -14.23
C GLU A 175 -9.44 -5.05 -14.03
N LEU A 176 -10.72 -5.45 -14.00
CA LEU A 176 -11.12 -6.85 -13.83
C LEU A 176 -10.81 -7.70 -15.08
N GLU A 177 -11.02 -7.15 -16.28
CA GLU A 177 -10.66 -7.80 -17.54
C GLU A 177 -9.15 -8.01 -17.63
N ALA A 178 -8.35 -7.03 -17.20
CA ALA A 178 -6.89 -7.17 -17.15
C ALA A 178 -6.45 -8.28 -16.18
N ILE A 179 -7.07 -8.40 -15.01
CA ILE A 179 -6.81 -9.52 -14.09
C ILE A 179 -7.13 -10.85 -14.75
N LEU A 180 -8.29 -10.98 -15.36
CA LEU A 180 -8.76 -12.23 -15.93
C LEU A 180 -8.03 -12.65 -17.22
N THR A 181 -7.34 -11.73 -17.86
CA THR A 181 -6.43 -12.02 -18.96
C THR A 181 -5.20 -12.79 -18.48
N GLU A 182 -4.65 -12.42 -17.34
CA GLU A 182 -3.46 -13.04 -16.74
C GLU A 182 -3.83 -14.23 -15.82
N HIS A 183 -4.97 -14.12 -15.11
CA HIS A 183 -5.47 -15.07 -14.12
C HIS A 183 -6.94 -15.46 -14.39
N PRO A 184 -7.20 -16.28 -15.42
CA PRO A 184 -8.58 -16.65 -15.80
C PRO A 184 -9.36 -17.37 -14.70
N GLU A 185 -8.66 -18.02 -13.76
CA GLU A 185 -9.23 -18.76 -12.63
C GLU A 185 -9.58 -17.87 -11.42
N PHE A 186 -9.32 -16.56 -11.49
CA PHE A 186 -9.59 -15.68 -10.34
C PHE A 186 -11.09 -15.45 -10.14
N HIS A 187 -11.71 -16.30 -9.31
CA HIS A 187 -13.16 -16.38 -9.12
C HIS A 187 -13.79 -15.06 -8.66
N ASP A 188 -13.15 -14.35 -7.71
CA ASP A 188 -13.64 -13.08 -7.21
C ASP A 188 -13.71 -12.01 -8.31
N ALA A 189 -12.71 -11.96 -9.19
CA ALA A 189 -12.70 -11.03 -10.31
C ALA A 189 -13.81 -11.35 -11.32
N ARG A 190 -14.09 -12.64 -11.59
CA ARG A 190 -15.19 -13.04 -12.47
C ARG A 190 -16.56 -12.60 -11.94
N ALA A 191 -16.82 -12.85 -10.64
CA ALA A 191 -18.07 -12.42 -10.01
C ALA A 191 -18.25 -10.90 -10.07
N SER A 192 -17.15 -10.16 -9.77
CA SER A 192 -17.14 -8.70 -9.80
C SER A 192 -17.22 -8.11 -11.21
N LEU A 193 -16.69 -8.80 -12.23
CA LEU A 193 -16.84 -8.38 -13.63
C LEU A 193 -18.30 -8.38 -14.07
N GLY A 194 -19.06 -9.43 -13.71
CA GLY A 194 -20.50 -9.43 -13.95
C GLY A 194 -21.20 -8.25 -13.27
N LEU A 195 -20.80 -7.91 -12.02
CA LEU A 195 -21.35 -6.73 -11.33
C LEU A 195 -20.98 -5.42 -12.04
N ALA A 196 -19.76 -5.30 -12.57
CA ALA A 196 -19.35 -4.14 -13.36
C ALA A 196 -20.20 -3.96 -14.63
N HIS A 197 -20.47 -5.04 -15.37
CA HIS A 197 -21.40 -5.01 -16.51
C HIS A 197 -22.80 -4.60 -16.09
N TYR A 198 -23.31 -5.18 -15.01
CA TYR A 198 -24.65 -4.85 -14.50
C TYR A 198 -24.79 -3.37 -14.13
N LEU A 199 -23.85 -2.83 -13.37
CA LEU A 199 -23.86 -1.42 -12.93
C LEU A 199 -23.61 -0.44 -14.08
N SER A 200 -22.98 -0.87 -15.18
CA SER A 200 -22.84 -0.07 -16.40
C SER A 200 -24.05 -0.15 -17.34
N GLY A 201 -25.11 -0.87 -16.96
CA GLY A 201 -26.34 -1.01 -17.74
C GLY A 201 -26.36 -2.19 -18.69
N ASP A 202 -25.29 -2.99 -18.76
CA ASP A 202 -25.19 -4.18 -19.60
C ASP A 202 -25.62 -5.43 -18.81
N ALA A 203 -26.93 -5.48 -18.52
CA ALA A 203 -27.51 -6.59 -17.78
C ALA A 203 -27.48 -7.93 -18.55
N ALA A 204 -27.38 -7.89 -19.88
CA ALA A 204 -27.31 -9.09 -20.72
C ALA A 204 -25.98 -9.78 -20.52
N SER A 205 -24.86 -9.10 -20.70
CA SER A 205 -23.52 -9.63 -20.46
C SER A 205 -23.32 -10.06 -19.02
N ALA A 206 -23.83 -9.31 -18.05
CA ALA A 206 -23.77 -9.70 -16.64
C ALA A 206 -24.43 -11.06 -16.38
N ARG A 207 -25.64 -11.28 -16.89
CA ARG A 207 -26.36 -12.57 -16.77
C ARG A 207 -25.60 -13.72 -17.42
N GLU A 208 -25.08 -13.51 -18.61
CA GLU A 208 -24.31 -14.51 -19.33
C GLU A 208 -23.05 -14.92 -18.55
N LEU A 209 -22.29 -13.94 -18.06
CA LEU A 209 -21.08 -14.19 -17.27
C LEU A 209 -21.38 -14.99 -15.99
N TRP A 210 -22.38 -14.59 -15.22
CA TRP A 210 -22.72 -15.27 -13.97
C TRP A 210 -23.32 -16.67 -14.22
N ALA A 211 -24.17 -16.83 -15.24
CA ALA A 211 -24.71 -18.15 -15.63
C ALA A 211 -23.60 -19.11 -16.05
N ARG A 212 -22.65 -18.63 -16.86
CA ARG A 212 -21.47 -19.39 -17.26
C ARG A 212 -20.61 -19.77 -16.05
N PHE A 213 -20.41 -18.85 -15.11
CA PHE A 213 -19.64 -19.08 -13.90
C PHE A 213 -20.31 -20.14 -13.00
N GLN A 214 -21.64 -20.06 -12.83
CA GLN A 214 -22.42 -21.06 -12.09
C GLN A 214 -22.35 -22.45 -12.76
N SER A 215 -22.45 -22.52 -14.10
CA SER A 215 -22.36 -23.78 -14.83
C SER A 215 -20.97 -24.46 -14.74
N GLN A 216 -19.92 -23.69 -14.40
CA GLN A 216 -18.58 -24.20 -14.15
C GLN A 216 -18.36 -24.69 -12.71
N GLY A 217 -19.42 -24.78 -11.89
CA GLY A 217 -19.38 -25.30 -10.53
C GLY A 217 -18.98 -24.28 -9.47
N SER A 218 -19.16 -22.98 -9.74
CA SER A 218 -18.94 -21.95 -8.72
C SER A 218 -19.88 -22.18 -7.53
N THR A 219 -19.31 -22.11 -6.32
CA THR A 219 -20.04 -22.12 -5.04
C THR A 219 -20.14 -20.72 -4.44
N ASP A 220 -19.84 -19.69 -5.21
CA ASP A 220 -19.88 -18.30 -4.73
C ASP A 220 -21.32 -17.81 -4.58
N SER A 221 -21.79 -17.70 -3.35
CA SER A 221 -23.16 -17.26 -3.01
C SER A 221 -23.51 -15.85 -3.54
N ARG A 222 -22.49 -15.03 -3.83
CA ARG A 222 -22.70 -13.71 -4.44
C ARG A 222 -23.24 -13.83 -5.86
N VAL A 223 -22.76 -14.82 -6.62
CA VAL A 223 -23.18 -15.08 -8.00
C VAL A 223 -24.67 -15.46 -8.05
N ASP A 224 -25.12 -16.30 -7.12
CA ASP A 224 -26.54 -16.67 -7.01
C ASP A 224 -27.41 -15.44 -6.69
N ALA A 225 -26.96 -14.59 -5.76
CA ALA A 225 -27.66 -13.36 -5.41
C ALA A 225 -27.71 -12.36 -6.60
N TYR A 226 -26.59 -12.21 -7.33
CA TYR A 226 -26.51 -11.33 -8.48
C TYR A 226 -27.40 -11.81 -9.65
N LEU A 227 -27.44 -13.12 -9.93
CA LEU A 227 -28.33 -13.71 -10.92
C LEU A 227 -29.79 -13.47 -10.55
N ALA A 228 -30.17 -13.69 -9.30
CA ALA A 228 -31.53 -13.44 -8.83
C ALA A 228 -31.91 -11.94 -8.95
N MET A 229 -30.97 -11.04 -8.70
CA MET A 229 -31.16 -9.60 -8.87
C MET A 229 -31.33 -9.22 -10.34
N ALA A 230 -30.47 -9.75 -11.22
CA ALA A 230 -30.51 -9.47 -12.65
C ALA A 230 -31.76 -10.03 -13.38
N GLN A 231 -32.40 -11.07 -12.84
CA GLN A 231 -33.64 -11.63 -13.37
C GLN A 231 -34.87 -10.79 -13.04
N ARG A 232 -34.80 -9.92 -12.04
CA ARG A 232 -35.94 -9.07 -11.62
C ARG A 232 -36.09 -7.79 -12.42
N LEU A 233 -35.11 -7.44 -13.25
CA LEU A 233 -35.18 -6.26 -14.12
C LEU A 233 -35.75 -6.66 -15.49
N PRO A 234 -36.66 -5.85 -16.05
CA PRO A 234 -37.11 -6.02 -17.44
C PRO A 234 -35.89 -5.89 -18.38
N ALA A 235 -35.96 -6.65 -19.46
CA ALA A 235 -34.96 -6.63 -20.53
C ALA A 235 -35.00 -5.28 -21.28
#